data_1542fe7720b4c4323453164124a7edfd
#
_entry.id   1542fe7720b4c4323453164124a7edfd
#
_cell.length_a   1.000
_cell.length_b   1.000
_cell.length_c   1.000
_cell.angle_alpha   90.00
_cell.angle_beta   90.00
_cell.angle_gamma   90.00
#
_symmetry.space_group_name_H-M   'P 1'
#
loop_
_entity.id
_entity.type
_entity.pdbx_description
1 polymer ?
#
loop_
_entity_poly.entity_id
_entity_poly.type
_entity_poly.pdbx_seq_one_letter_code
_entity_poly.pdbx_strand_id
1 'polypeptide(L)'
;MLSRTADHLFWMARYMERAENTARMLDVNYQTSLLPQSADAAENGWRGLLSISELTADYSERYGEVNARRVMDYMVGDERNPSSIYSCLMAARENARAVRGALTTEVWETQNQTWLEFQRMLRSKAFEKDPGEAYEWVKFRSHLSRGVTVGTMLQDEAFHFLRIGSFLERADNTARMLDVKFHAVESEFFGTGAANGNAGKDQEFDFYHWSAILRSVSGFEVYRKAYRNVIRPEKVAELLILRTDMPRSLACCMDEVVSNLKRVANEQSHD
;
A
#
# COMPACT_ATOMS: atom_id res chain seq x y z
N MET A 1 -14.59 22.52 11.47
CA MET A 1 -13.34 22.83 10.71
C MET A 1 -13.65 23.31 9.31
N LEU A 2 -12.75 24.07 8.63
CA LEU A 2 -12.93 24.45 7.23
C LEU A 2 -12.77 23.26 6.31
N SER A 3 -13.62 23.11 5.29
CA SER A 3 -13.56 21.99 4.32
C SER A 3 -12.18 21.82 3.68
N ARG A 4 -11.51 22.93 3.33
CA ARG A 4 -10.15 22.88 2.77
C ARG A 4 -9.14 22.31 3.74
N THR A 5 -9.25 22.60 5.04
CA THR A 5 -8.38 22.03 6.07
C THR A 5 -8.61 20.53 6.20
N ALA A 6 -9.88 20.11 6.20
CA ALA A 6 -10.25 18.69 6.21
C ALA A 6 -9.68 17.94 4.99
N ASP A 7 -9.80 18.54 3.81
CA ASP A 7 -9.27 17.98 2.56
C ASP A 7 -7.75 17.77 2.64
N HIS A 8 -6.99 18.78 3.05
CA HIS A 8 -5.53 18.63 3.19
C HIS A 8 -5.12 17.57 4.21
N LEU A 9 -5.80 17.48 5.35
CA LEU A 9 -5.54 16.45 6.36
C LEU A 9 -5.83 15.03 5.82
N PHE A 10 -6.98 14.87 5.17
CA PHE A 10 -7.39 13.62 4.54
C PHE A 10 -6.36 13.16 3.50
N TRP A 11 -5.98 14.05 2.57
CA TRP A 11 -5.01 13.71 1.52
C TRP A 11 -3.59 13.51 2.04
N MET A 12 -3.16 14.28 3.05
CA MET A 12 -1.89 14.04 3.73
C MET A 12 -1.77 12.59 4.20
N ALA A 13 -2.81 12.11 4.88
CA ALA A 13 -2.83 10.75 5.41
C ALA A 13 -2.92 9.69 4.31
N ARG A 14 -3.74 9.93 3.27
CA ARG A 14 -3.81 9.04 2.10
C ARG A 14 -2.46 8.88 1.41
N TYR A 15 -1.76 9.98 1.15
CA TYR A 15 -0.46 9.93 0.48
C TYR A 15 0.61 9.21 1.32
N MET A 16 0.63 9.39 2.64
CA MET A 16 1.54 8.64 3.51
C MET A 16 1.26 7.13 3.49
N GLU A 17 0.00 6.73 3.55
CA GLU A 17 -0.39 5.32 3.48
C GLU A 17 -0.11 4.74 2.08
N ARG A 18 -0.33 5.52 1.01
CA ARG A 18 -0.01 5.10 -0.38
C ARG A 18 1.48 4.87 -0.56
N ALA A 19 2.33 5.77 -0.07
CA ALA A 19 3.78 5.59 -0.11
C ALA A 19 4.22 4.30 0.60
N GLU A 20 3.64 4.00 1.78
CA GLU A 20 3.89 2.75 2.49
C GLU A 20 3.43 1.52 1.68
N ASN A 21 2.22 1.56 1.13
CA ASN A 21 1.66 0.45 0.36
C ASN A 21 2.51 0.18 -0.90
N THR A 22 2.93 1.23 -1.61
CA THR A 22 3.84 1.13 -2.75
C THR A 22 5.18 0.52 -2.34
N ALA A 23 5.78 0.97 -1.24
CA ALA A 23 7.04 0.41 -0.73
C ALA A 23 6.90 -1.07 -0.36
N ARG A 24 5.78 -1.49 0.26
CA ARG A 24 5.51 -2.90 0.59
C ARG A 24 5.40 -3.78 -0.64
N MET A 25 4.67 -3.33 -1.65
CA MET A 25 4.51 -4.07 -2.90
C MET A 25 5.84 -4.20 -3.64
N LEU A 26 6.63 -3.12 -3.69
CA LEU A 26 7.97 -3.12 -4.29
C LEU A 26 8.91 -4.08 -3.55
N ASP A 27 8.93 -4.04 -2.22
CA ASP A 27 9.76 -4.91 -1.39
C ASP A 27 9.44 -6.39 -1.64
N VAL A 28 8.17 -6.76 -1.59
CA VAL A 28 7.74 -8.15 -1.84
C VAL A 28 8.11 -8.61 -3.25
N ASN A 29 7.88 -7.78 -4.28
CA ASN A 29 8.26 -8.13 -5.65
C ASN A 29 9.78 -8.22 -5.80
N TYR A 30 10.54 -7.32 -5.20
CA TYR A 30 11.99 -7.36 -5.20
C TYR A 30 12.51 -8.65 -4.54
N GLN A 31 12.06 -8.97 -3.33
CA GLN A 31 12.44 -10.20 -2.63
C GLN A 31 12.07 -11.45 -3.43
N THR A 32 10.88 -11.47 -4.05
CA THR A 32 10.44 -12.59 -4.89
C THR A 32 11.33 -12.72 -6.14
N SER A 33 11.75 -11.61 -6.73
CA SER A 33 12.61 -11.61 -7.92
C SER A 33 14.02 -12.17 -7.67
N LEU A 34 14.45 -12.24 -6.41
CA LEU A 34 15.73 -12.85 -6.02
C LEU A 34 15.65 -14.38 -5.92
N LEU A 35 14.46 -14.96 -5.93
CA LEU A 35 14.25 -16.41 -5.89
C LEU A 35 14.44 -17.00 -7.29
N PRO A 36 14.90 -18.26 -7.40
CA PRO A 36 14.96 -18.96 -8.68
C PRO A 36 13.57 -19.05 -9.32
N GLN A 37 13.40 -18.44 -10.49
CA GLN A 37 12.14 -18.41 -11.23
C GLN A 37 12.39 -18.19 -12.73
N SER A 38 11.38 -18.46 -13.57
CA SER A 38 11.46 -18.15 -15.00
C SER A 38 11.44 -16.63 -15.25
N ALA A 39 11.97 -16.20 -16.39
CA ALA A 39 11.91 -14.79 -16.79
C ALA A 39 10.48 -14.28 -16.88
N ASP A 40 9.56 -15.10 -17.42
CA ASP A 40 8.14 -14.78 -17.53
C ASP A 40 7.47 -14.60 -16.16
N ALA A 41 7.80 -15.45 -15.18
CA ALA A 41 7.26 -15.31 -13.82
C ALA A 41 7.74 -14.02 -13.14
N ALA A 42 9.01 -13.67 -13.33
CA ALA A 42 9.57 -12.42 -12.82
C ALA A 42 8.89 -11.20 -13.47
N GLU A 43 8.69 -11.20 -14.78
CA GLU A 43 8.01 -10.12 -15.50
C GLU A 43 6.55 -9.98 -15.05
N ASN A 44 5.82 -11.09 -14.91
CA ASN A 44 4.43 -11.11 -14.46
C ASN A 44 4.26 -10.52 -13.05
N GLY A 45 5.24 -10.72 -12.16
CA GLY A 45 5.25 -10.07 -10.85
C GLY A 45 5.24 -8.54 -10.95
N TRP A 46 6.08 -7.98 -11.83
CA TRP A 46 6.15 -6.53 -12.05
C TRP A 46 4.93 -5.98 -12.80
N ARG A 47 4.37 -6.73 -13.76
CA ARG A 47 3.09 -6.39 -14.40
C ARG A 47 1.94 -6.35 -13.40
N GLY A 48 1.87 -7.33 -12.50
CA GLY A 48 0.88 -7.38 -11.44
C GLY A 48 0.94 -6.17 -10.50
N LEU A 49 2.15 -5.69 -10.17
CA LEU A 49 2.33 -4.47 -9.36
C LEU A 49 1.77 -3.23 -10.09
N LEU A 50 2.08 -3.07 -11.37
CA LEU A 50 1.54 -1.96 -12.19
C LEU A 50 0.02 -2.04 -12.31
N SER A 51 -0.54 -3.24 -12.46
CA SER A 51 -1.98 -3.49 -12.55
C SER A 51 -2.71 -3.13 -11.25
N ILE A 52 -2.20 -3.56 -10.08
CA ILE A 52 -2.75 -3.20 -8.77
C ILE A 52 -2.79 -1.68 -8.57
N SER A 53 -1.78 -0.99 -9.11
CA SER A 53 -1.67 0.47 -9.02
C SER A 53 -2.45 1.22 -10.11
N GLU A 54 -3.08 0.51 -11.06
CA GLU A 54 -3.75 1.05 -12.27
C GLU A 54 -2.81 1.89 -13.15
N LEU A 55 -1.54 1.55 -13.19
CA LEU A 55 -0.49 2.30 -13.87
C LEU A 55 0.04 1.62 -15.14
N THR A 56 -0.54 0.50 -15.56
CA THR A 56 -0.05 -0.29 -16.70
C THR A 56 -0.04 0.52 -18.00
N ALA A 57 -1.11 1.28 -18.29
CA ALA A 57 -1.23 2.06 -19.51
C ALA A 57 -0.21 3.22 -19.53
N ASP A 58 -0.15 4.01 -18.46
CA ASP A 58 0.79 5.14 -18.31
C ASP A 58 2.25 4.69 -18.38
N TYR A 59 2.58 3.58 -17.72
CA TYR A 59 3.91 2.99 -17.78
C TYR A 59 4.26 2.53 -19.21
N SER A 60 3.36 1.79 -19.88
CA SER A 60 3.61 1.26 -21.22
C SER A 60 3.77 2.36 -22.26
N GLU A 61 3.01 3.45 -22.16
CA GLU A 61 3.16 4.63 -23.04
C GLU A 61 4.53 5.29 -22.88
N ARG A 62 5.08 5.34 -21.65
CA ARG A 62 6.35 6.04 -21.38
C ARG A 62 7.59 5.18 -21.53
N TYR A 63 7.50 3.92 -21.15
CA TYR A 63 8.66 3.03 -21.02
C TYR A 63 8.62 1.79 -21.90
N GLY A 64 7.47 1.49 -22.52
CA GLY A 64 7.29 0.31 -23.37
C GLY A 64 7.20 -0.98 -22.56
N GLU A 65 8.07 -1.94 -22.87
CA GLU A 65 8.08 -3.26 -22.22
C GLU A 65 8.43 -3.19 -20.73
N VAL A 66 7.84 -4.11 -19.97
CA VAL A 66 8.04 -4.18 -18.52
C VAL A 66 9.47 -4.63 -18.23
N ASN A 67 10.16 -3.84 -17.43
CA ASN A 67 11.50 -4.14 -16.94
C ASN A 67 11.58 -3.82 -15.45
N ALA A 68 12.06 -4.76 -14.65
CA ALA A 68 12.13 -4.65 -13.19
C ALA A 68 12.74 -3.32 -12.72
N ARG A 69 13.92 -2.94 -13.25
CA ARG A 69 14.60 -1.71 -12.86
C ARG A 69 13.78 -0.47 -13.20
N ARG A 70 13.23 -0.41 -14.42
CA ARG A 70 12.41 0.72 -14.86
C ARG A 70 11.12 0.83 -14.06
N VAL A 71 10.48 -0.30 -13.69
CA VAL A 71 9.29 -0.30 -12.82
C VAL A 71 9.66 0.22 -11.43
N MET A 72 10.77 -0.21 -10.86
CA MET A 72 11.25 0.33 -9.57
C MET A 72 11.50 1.84 -9.67
N ASP A 73 12.23 2.30 -10.68
CA ASP A 73 12.50 3.74 -10.87
C ASP A 73 11.21 4.55 -11.03
N TYR A 74 10.25 4.05 -11.82
CA TYR A 74 8.95 4.66 -12.05
C TYR A 74 8.09 4.74 -10.79
N MET A 75 8.08 3.68 -9.98
CA MET A 75 7.28 3.62 -8.75
C MET A 75 7.94 4.32 -7.57
N VAL A 76 9.26 4.47 -7.59
CA VAL A 76 10.00 5.14 -6.50
C VAL A 76 10.14 6.64 -6.76
N GLY A 77 10.66 7.03 -7.92
CA GLY A 77 11.21 8.36 -8.13
C GLY A 77 10.63 9.17 -9.29
N ASP A 78 9.78 8.62 -10.15
CA ASP A 78 9.21 9.40 -11.27
C ASP A 78 8.20 10.42 -10.76
N GLU A 79 8.54 11.71 -10.89
CA GLU A 79 7.68 12.85 -10.51
C GLU A 79 6.38 12.92 -11.29
N ARG A 80 6.35 12.35 -12.50
CA ARG A 80 5.16 12.33 -13.37
C ARG A 80 4.17 11.24 -12.99
N ASN A 81 4.62 10.25 -12.19
CA ASN A 81 3.75 9.22 -11.63
C ASN A 81 3.15 9.75 -10.31
N PRO A 82 1.83 10.06 -10.26
CA PRO A 82 1.21 10.62 -9.05
C PRO A 82 1.17 9.63 -7.88
N SER A 83 1.38 8.34 -8.15
CA SER A 83 1.42 7.27 -7.15
C SER A 83 2.83 6.79 -6.82
N SER A 84 3.88 7.42 -7.37
CA SER A 84 5.26 7.14 -6.96
C SER A 84 5.48 7.51 -5.49
N ILE A 85 6.45 6.86 -4.84
CA ILE A 85 6.81 7.21 -3.45
C ILE A 85 7.22 8.68 -3.38
N TYR A 86 7.96 9.18 -4.39
CA TYR A 86 8.34 10.59 -4.50
C TYR A 86 7.12 11.52 -4.46
N SER A 87 6.19 11.33 -5.39
CA SER A 87 5.00 12.19 -5.51
C SER A 87 4.11 12.11 -4.27
N CYS A 88 3.96 10.93 -3.69
CA CYS A 88 3.20 10.72 -2.46
C CYS A 88 3.83 11.44 -1.27
N LEU A 89 5.13 11.28 -1.01
CA LEU A 89 5.78 11.94 0.12
C LEU A 89 5.86 13.45 -0.05
N MET A 90 6.06 13.94 -1.28
CA MET A 90 5.99 15.36 -1.60
C MET A 90 4.58 15.92 -1.32
N ALA A 91 3.54 15.26 -1.83
CA ALA A 91 2.16 15.68 -1.64
C ALA A 91 1.74 15.62 -0.17
N ALA A 92 2.14 14.58 0.59
CA ALA A 92 1.89 14.50 2.02
C ALA A 92 2.49 15.70 2.77
N ARG A 93 3.74 16.03 2.48
CA ARG A 93 4.42 17.19 3.07
C ARG A 93 3.76 18.51 2.69
N GLU A 94 3.38 18.72 1.42
CA GLU A 94 2.73 19.96 0.98
C GLU A 94 1.34 20.13 1.61
N ASN A 95 0.58 19.05 1.74
CA ASN A 95 -0.69 19.07 2.48
C ASN A 95 -0.45 19.40 3.97
N ALA A 96 0.53 18.80 4.63
CA ALA A 96 0.90 19.13 6.01
C ALA A 96 1.28 20.61 6.16
N ARG A 97 2.04 21.16 5.20
CA ARG A 97 2.46 22.57 5.18
C ARG A 97 1.27 23.51 5.11
N ALA A 98 0.27 23.18 4.27
CA ALA A 98 -0.92 23.99 4.08
C ALA A 98 -1.80 24.11 5.36
N VAL A 99 -1.74 23.08 6.22
CA VAL A 99 -2.55 23.00 7.44
C VAL A 99 -1.71 22.94 8.72
N ARG A 100 -0.51 23.49 8.70
CA ARG A 100 0.44 23.42 9.83
C ARG A 100 -0.17 23.86 11.16
N GLY A 101 -1.09 24.82 11.14
CA GLY A 101 -1.79 25.29 12.34
C GLY A 101 -2.78 24.30 12.96
N ALA A 102 -3.16 23.24 12.23
CA ALA A 102 -4.01 22.15 12.70
C ALA A 102 -3.22 20.90 13.13
N LEU A 103 -1.90 20.93 13.01
CA LEU A 103 -1.00 19.83 13.35
C LEU A 103 -0.14 20.20 14.57
N THR A 104 0.29 19.19 15.31
CA THR A 104 1.35 19.40 16.30
C THR A 104 2.70 19.64 15.61
N THR A 105 3.62 20.27 16.29
CA THR A 105 4.99 20.50 15.80
C THR A 105 5.65 19.18 15.41
N GLU A 106 5.47 18.15 16.21
CA GLU A 106 6.08 16.82 15.98
C GLU A 106 5.52 16.14 14.72
N VAL A 107 4.22 16.26 14.45
CA VAL A 107 3.61 15.73 13.21
C VAL A 107 4.17 16.46 12.00
N TRP A 108 4.21 17.80 12.04
CA TRP A 108 4.79 18.60 10.95
C TRP A 108 6.27 18.26 10.70
N GLU A 109 7.08 18.23 11.75
CA GLU A 109 8.50 17.91 11.65
C GLU A 109 8.72 16.51 11.08
N THR A 110 7.93 15.53 11.51
CA THR A 110 7.99 14.16 10.97
C THR A 110 7.73 14.14 9.46
N GLN A 111 6.72 14.85 8.97
CA GLN A 111 6.43 14.92 7.54
C GLN A 111 7.55 15.62 6.77
N ASN A 112 8.02 16.76 7.28
CA ASN A 112 9.07 17.54 6.63
C ASN A 112 10.40 16.77 6.60
N GLN A 113 10.81 16.15 7.69
CA GLN A 113 12.03 15.33 7.76
C GLN A 113 11.95 14.12 6.83
N THR A 114 10.80 13.43 6.80
CA THR A 114 10.58 12.30 5.89
C THR A 114 10.87 12.70 4.45
N TRP A 115 10.32 13.83 4.00
CA TRP A 115 10.57 14.33 2.66
C TRP A 115 12.05 14.68 2.40
N LEU A 116 12.67 15.41 3.31
CA LEU A 116 14.06 15.83 3.16
C LEU A 116 15.04 14.64 3.15
N GLU A 117 14.81 13.65 3.98
CA GLU A 117 15.61 12.43 4.03
C GLU A 117 15.40 11.58 2.78
N PHE A 118 14.16 11.43 2.31
CA PHE A 118 13.84 10.71 1.07
C PHE A 118 14.59 11.33 -0.14
N GLN A 119 14.61 12.66 -0.25
CA GLN A 119 15.37 13.33 -1.29
C GLN A 119 16.89 13.06 -1.20
N ARG A 120 17.45 12.92 0.03
CA ARG A 120 18.85 12.53 0.20
C ARG A 120 19.08 11.09 -0.25
N MET A 121 18.16 10.18 0.06
CA MET A 121 18.24 8.79 -0.35
C MET A 121 18.20 8.64 -1.87
N LEU A 122 17.36 9.39 -2.58
CA LEU A 122 17.35 9.42 -4.04
C LEU A 122 18.71 9.91 -4.60
N ARG A 123 19.22 11.03 -4.09
CA ARG A 123 20.52 11.58 -4.54
C ARG A 123 21.69 10.63 -4.26
N SER A 124 21.67 9.88 -3.16
CA SER A 124 22.70 8.91 -2.79
C SER A 124 22.54 7.56 -3.49
N LYS A 125 21.47 7.40 -4.30
CA LYS A 125 21.08 6.15 -4.99
C LYS A 125 20.86 5.00 -4.02
N ALA A 126 20.26 5.26 -2.85
CA ALA A 126 20.00 4.25 -1.84
C ALA A 126 19.11 3.11 -2.40
N PHE A 127 18.08 3.45 -3.18
CA PHE A 127 17.17 2.48 -3.80
C PHE A 127 17.84 1.62 -4.90
N GLU A 128 18.98 2.04 -5.46
CA GLU A 128 19.77 1.22 -6.38
C GLU A 128 20.76 0.32 -5.63
N LYS A 129 21.32 0.80 -4.48
CA LYS A 129 22.33 0.09 -3.70
C LYS A 129 21.75 -1.00 -2.82
N ASP A 130 20.70 -0.68 -2.10
CA ASP A 130 19.96 -1.60 -1.23
C ASP A 130 18.47 -1.25 -1.28
N PRO A 131 17.73 -1.81 -2.25
CA PRO A 131 16.30 -1.56 -2.38
C PRO A 131 15.51 -1.99 -1.14
N GLY A 132 15.87 -3.12 -0.52
CA GLY A 132 15.18 -3.67 0.65
C GLY A 132 15.25 -2.72 1.84
N GLU A 133 16.46 -2.26 2.21
CA GLU A 133 16.63 -1.30 3.30
C GLU A 133 15.88 0.02 3.01
N ALA A 134 15.92 0.49 1.76
CA ALA A 134 15.24 1.71 1.37
C ALA A 134 13.71 1.59 1.46
N TYR A 135 13.13 0.44 1.07
CA TYR A 135 11.68 0.19 1.24
C TYR A 135 11.30 0.06 2.71
N GLU A 136 12.10 -0.63 3.52
CA GLU A 136 11.90 -0.69 4.97
C GLU A 136 11.88 0.71 5.59
N TRP A 137 12.82 1.57 5.22
CA TRP A 137 12.85 2.96 5.68
C TRP A 137 11.52 3.68 5.39
N VAL A 138 10.97 3.57 4.16
CA VAL A 138 9.68 4.20 3.81
C VAL A 138 8.56 3.68 4.70
N LYS A 139 8.49 2.36 4.91
CA LYS A 139 7.49 1.72 5.80
C LYS A 139 7.61 2.26 7.23
N PHE A 140 8.82 2.35 7.77
CA PHE A 140 9.06 2.90 9.12
C PHE A 140 8.71 4.38 9.24
N ARG A 141 8.93 5.20 8.22
CA ARG A 141 8.50 6.61 8.23
C ARG A 141 6.99 6.75 8.30
N SER A 142 6.25 5.90 7.61
CA SER A 142 4.78 5.86 7.73
C SER A 142 4.32 5.41 9.12
N HIS A 143 4.98 4.39 9.71
CA HIS A 143 4.70 3.98 11.09
C HIS A 143 4.97 5.11 12.09
N LEU A 144 6.09 5.82 11.94
CA LEU A 144 6.43 6.97 12.77
C LEU A 144 5.37 8.07 12.64
N SER A 145 4.97 8.41 11.40
CA SER A 145 3.93 9.43 11.16
C SER A 145 2.63 9.09 11.89
N ARG A 146 2.16 7.84 11.82
CA ARG A 146 0.97 7.40 12.57
C ARG A 146 1.19 7.42 14.07
N GLY A 147 2.33 6.96 14.54
CA GLY A 147 2.67 6.94 15.97
C GLY A 147 2.68 8.34 16.58
N VAL A 148 3.33 9.29 15.90
CA VAL A 148 3.38 10.69 16.34
C VAL A 148 1.98 11.33 16.29
N THR A 149 1.19 11.09 15.24
CA THR A 149 -0.19 11.57 15.14
C THR A 149 -1.03 11.10 16.33
N VAL A 150 -1.01 9.80 16.62
CA VAL A 150 -1.79 9.22 17.74
C VAL A 150 -1.26 9.68 19.10
N GLY A 151 0.05 9.85 19.23
CA GLY A 151 0.71 10.19 20.49
C GLY A 151 0.66 11.66 20.86
N THR A 152 0.43 12.57 19.91
CA THR A 152 0.60 14.01 20.16
C THR A 152 -0.58 14.88 19.77
N MET A 153 -1.47 14.42 18.89
CA MET A 153 -2.64 15.22 18.48
C MET A 153 -3.83 15.04 19.42
N LEU A 154 -4.52 16.13 19.65
CA LEU A 154 -5.85 16.07 20.24
C LEU A 154 -6.79 15.30 19.30
N GLN A 155 -7.64 14.44 19.86
CA GLN A 155 -8.60 13.66 19.06
C GLN A 155 -9.83 14.52 18.69
N ASP A 156 -9.58 15.57 17.95
CA ASP A 156 -10.56 16.49 17.38
C ASP A 156 -10.89 16.14 15.91
N GLU A 157 -11.61 17.02 15.22
CA GLU A 157 -11.94 16.83 13.81
C GLU A 157 -10.70 16.62 12.94
N ALA A 158 -9.58 17.32 13.21
CA ALA A 158 -8.35 17.20 12.43
C ALA A 158 -7.76 15.79 12.52
N PHE A 159 -7.70 15.24 13.74
CA PHE A 159 -7.27 13.87 13.97
C PHE A 159 -8.17 12.86 13.24
N HIS A 160 -9.48 13.03 13.29
CA HIS A 160 -10.41 12.08 12.66
C HIS A 160 -10.33 12.12 11.14
N PHE A 161 -10.11 13.27 10.49
CA PHE A 161 -9.90 13.35 9.04
C PHE A 161 -8.60 12.66 8.60
N LEU A 162 -7.52 12.76 9.38
CA LEU A 162 -6.30 11.97 9.13
C LEU A 162 -6.56 10.46 9.21
N ARG A 163 -7.33 10.03 10.22
CA ARG A 163 -7.70 8.62 10.39
C ARG A 163 -8.53 8.11 9.22
N ILE A 164 -9.56 8.86 8.80
CA ILE A 164 -10.41 8.51 7.65
C ILE A 164 -9.55 8.33 6.40
N GLY A 165 -8.65 9.28 6.11
CA GLY A 165 -7.76 9.19 4.96
C GLY A 165 -6.87 7.95 4.99
N SER A 166 -6.24 7.65 6.12
CA SER A 166 -5.38 6.47 6.26
C SER A 166 -6.12 5.16 6.06
N PHE A 167 -7.28 4.99 6.68
CA PHE A 167 -8.03 3.72 6.60
C PHE A 167 -8.70 3.53 5.25
N LEU A 168 -9.17 4.60 4.62
CA LEU A 168 -9.74 4.51 3.28
C LEU A 168 -8.67 4.11 2.24
N GLU A 169 -7.47 4.68 2.30
CA GLU A 169 -6.38 4.30 1.40
C GLU A 169 -5.92 2.85 1.64
N ARG A 170 -5.94 2.43 2.89
CA ARG A 170 -5.59 1.06 3.27
C ARG A 170 -6.61 0.05 2.76
N ALA A 171 -7.91 0.35 2.86
CA ALA A 171 -8.98 -0.47 2.31
C ALA A 171 -8.87 -0.56 0.77
N ASP A 172 -8.68 0.59 0.10
CA ASP A 172 -8.53 0.66 -1.35
C ASP A 172 -7.37 -0.24 -1.83
N ASN A 173 -6.19 -0.14 -1.20
CA ASN A 173 -5.06 -0.97 -1.55
C ASN A 173 -5.33 -2.48 -1.35
N THR A 174 -5.98 -2.86 -0.26
CA THR A 174 -6.33 -4.27 0.01
C THR A 174 -7.35 -4.78 -1.02
N ALA A 175 -8.36 -3.99 -1.36
CA ALA A 175 -9.35 -4.33 -2.37
C ALA A 175 -8.71 -4.55 -3.75
N ARG A 176 -7.84 -3.61 -4.19
CA ARG A 176 -7.12 -3.72 -5.47
C ARG A 176 -6.20 -4.93 -5.54
N MET A 177 -5.49 -5.23 -4.46
CA MET A 177 -4.65 -6.44 -4.41
C MET A 177 -5.47 -7.71 -4.56
N LEU A 178 -6.61 -7.79 -3.87
CA LEU A 178 -7.49 -8.95 -3.98
C LEU A 178 -8.07 -9.07 -5.39
N ASP A 179 -8.57 -7.97 -5.96
CA ASP A 179 -9.19 -7.93 -7.28
C ASP A 179 -8.23 -8.44 -8.38
N VAL A 180 -7.08 -7.80 -8.53
CA VAL A 180 -6.08 -8.17 -9.55
C VAL A 180 -5.61 -9.61 -9.39
N LYS A 181 -5.47 -10.07 -8.15
CA LYS A 181 -4.92 -11.40 -7.88
C LYS A 181 -5.95 -12.52 -8.00
N PHE A 182 -7.21 -12.27 -7.67
CA PHE A 182 -8.27 -13.23 -7.94
C PHE A 182 -8.50 -13.39 -9.45
N HIS A 183 -8.52 -12.31 -10.22
CA HIS A 183 -8.64 -12.39 -11.69
C HIS A 183 -7.44 -13.08 -12.36
N ALA A 184 -6.22 -12.93 -11.86
CA ALA A 184 -5.06 -13.66 -12.38
C ALA A 184 -5.22 -15.18 -12.19
N VAL A 185 -5.70 -15.61 -11.02
CA VAL A 185 -5.98 -17.03 -10.75
C VAL A 185 -7.13 -17.54 -11.63
N GLU A 186 -8.23 -16.80 -11.78
CA GLU A 186 -9.34 -17.18 -12.65
C GLU A 186 -8.90 -17.31 -14.11
N SER A 187 -8.08 -16.39 -14.64
CA SER A 187 -7.64 -16.46 -16.03
C SER A 187 -6.74 -17.67 -16.32
N GLU A 188 -5.97 -18.11 -15.36
CA GLU A 188 -5.16 -19.33 -15.46
C GLU A 188 -6.04 -20.61 -15.35
N PHE A 189 -7.06 -20.61 -14.48
CA PHE A 189 -7.98 -21.75 -14.33
C PHE A 189 -8.96 -21.89 -15.51
N PHE A 190 -9.47 -20.80 -16.03
CA PHE A 190 -10.50 -20.81 -17.09
C PHE A 190 -9.95 -20.58 -18.51
N GLY A 191 -8.72 -20.04 -18.64
CA GLY A 191 -8.11 -19.69 -19.92
C GLY A 191 -7.36 -20.83 -20.63
N THR A 192 -6.97 -21.87 -19.93
CA THR A 192 -6.35 -23.06 -20.50
C THR A 192 -7.29 -24.25 -20.39
N GLY A 193 -8.05 -24.51 -21.42
CA GLY A 193 -8.77 -25.76 -21.61
C GLY A 193 -7.82 -26.97 -21.79
N ALA A 194 -6.97 -27.23 -20.80
CA ALA A 194 -6.08 -28.36 -20.73
C ALA A 194 -6.06 -28.91 -19.30
N ALA A 195 -6.96 -29.85 -19.04
CA ALA A 195 -6.80 -30.82 -17.96
C ALA A 195 -5.56 -31.67 -18.22
N ASN A 196 -4.38 -31.12 -17.96
CA ASN A 196 -3.14 -31.89 -17.92
C ASN A 196 -2.56 -31.87 -16.51
N GLY A 197 -2.68 -33.01 -15.86
CA GLY A 197 -2.33 -33.39 -14.52
C GLY A 197 -0.96 -32.92 -13.98
N ASN A 198 -0.91 -31.73 -13.43
CA ASN A 198 0.20 -31.24 -12.64
C ASN A 198 -0.28 -30.61 -11.32
N ALA A 199 -1.20 -31.26 -10.62
CA ALA A 199 -1.78 -30.81 -9.36
C ALA A 199 -0.76 -30.36 -8.29
N GLY A 200 0.49 -30.85 -8.36
CA GLY A 200 1.56 -30.45 -7.46
C GLY A 200 2.17 -29.08 -7.78
N LYS A 201 2.28 -28.70 -9.06
CA LYS A 201 2.83 -27.40 -9.48
C LYS A 201 1.81 -26.28 -9.25
N ASP A 202 0.54 -26.56 -9.44
CA ASP A 202 -0.54 -25.61 -9.22
C ASP A 202 -0.65 -25.23 -7.73
N GLN A 203 -0.51 -26.19 -6.81
CA GLN A 203 -0.50 -25.92 -5.36
C GLN A 203 0.73 -25.14 -4.90
N GLU A 204 1.88 -25.36 -5.48
CA GLU A 204 3.11 -24.64 -5.15
C GLU A 204 3.05 -23.19 -5.63
N PHE A 205 2.54 -22.97 -6.85
CA PHE A 205 2.30 -21.65 -7.41
C PHE A 205 1.29 -20.85 -6.55
N ASP A 206 0.18 -21.45 -6.19
CA ASP A 206 -0.82 -20.85 -5.30
C ASP A 206 -0.24 -20.42 -3.96
N PHE A 207 0.61 -21.25 -3.36
CA PHE A 207 1.25 -20.93 -2.09
C PHE A 207 2.13 -19.68 -2.18
N TYR A 208 3.00 -19.58 -3.18
CA TYR A 208 3.88 -18.41 -3.36
C TYR A 208 3.09 -17.16 -3.65
N HIS A 209 2.07 -17.26 -4.46
CA HIS A 209 1.19 -16.18 -4.85
C HIS A 209 0.45 -15.57 -3.64
N TRP A 210 -0.25 -16.40 -2.87
CA TRP A 210 -0.98 -15.94 -1.69
C TRP A 210 -0.05 -15.50 -0.54
N SER A 211 1.13 -16.09 -0.45
CA SER A 211 2.17 -15.63 0.47
C SER A 211 2.62 -14.21 0.14
N ALA A 212 2.79 -13.88 -1.15
CA ALA A 212 3.17 -12.54 -1.59
C ALA A 212 2.09 -11.49 -1.24
N ILE A 213 0.80 -11.82 -1.45
CA ILE A 213 -0.31 -10.96 -1.04
C ILE A 213 -0.26 -10.72 0.48
N LEU A 214 -0.21 -11.77 1.28
CA LEU A 214 -0.17 -11.68 2.73
C LEU A 214 1.02 -10.84 3.21
N ARG A 215 2.20 -10.98 2.61
CA ARG A 215 3.38 -10.17 2.93
C ARG A 215 3.18 -8.70 2.56
N SER A 216 2.57 -8.41 1.42
CA SER A 216 2.28 -7.04 0.96
C SER A 216 1.33 -6.27 1.89
N VAL A 217 0.48 -6.98 2.64
CA VAL A 217 -0.42 -6.40 3.64
C VAL A 217 0.02 -6.65 5.10
N SER A 218 1.25 -7.11 5.34
CA SER A 218 1.74 -7.54 6.68
C SER A 218 0.83 -8.56 7.36
N GLY A 219 0.18 -9.41 6.57
CA GLY A 219 -0.79 -10.39 7.04
C GLY A 219 -0.23 -11.81 7.20
N PHE A 220 1.01 -12.07 6.79
CA PHE A 220 1.56 -13.43 6.74
C PHE A 220 1.62 -14.09 8.14
N GLU A 221 2.20 -13.39 9.11
CA GLU A 221 2.29 -13.87 10.50
C GLU A 221 0.90 -13.90 11.17
N VAL A 222 0.05 -12.93 10.86
CA VAL A 222 -1.34 -12.90 11.33
C VAL A 222 -2.11 -14.10 10.82
N TYR A 223 -1.97 -14.43 9.52
CA TYR A 223 -2.58 -15.63 8.93
C TYR A 223 -2.13 -16.89 9.65
N ARG A 224 -0.83 -17.08 9.86
CA ARG A 224 -0.27 -18.25 10.55
C ARG A 224 -0.78 -18.35 12.00
N LYS A 225 -0.91 -17.22 12.68
CA LYS A 225 -1.46 -17.17 14.04
C LYS A 225 -2.94 -17.54 14.09
N ALA A 226 -3.73 -17.03 13.12
CA ALA A 226 -5.18 -17.21 13.09
C ALA A 226 -5.59 -18.62 12.64
N TYR A 227 -4.94 -19.15 11.61
CA TYR A 227 -5.41 -20.38 10.96
C TYR A 227 -4.51 -21.59 11.22
N ARG A 228 -3.23 -21.40 11.58
CA ARG A 228 -2.25 -22.46 11.88
C ARG A 228 -2.12 -23.57 10.80
N ASN A 229 -2.50 -23.25 9.58
CA ASN A 229 -2.64 -24.19 8.46
C ASN A 229 -1.90 -23.70 7.22
N VAL A 230 -1.88 -24.56 6.18
CA VAL A 230 -1.45 -24.21 4.83
C VAL A 230 -2.27 -23.02 4.32
N ILE A 231 -1.61 -22.13 3.57
CA ILE A 231 -2.27 -20.97 2.96
C ILE A 231 -3.28 -21.46 1.94
N ARG A 232 -4.53 -21.00 2.08
CA ARG A 232 -5.64 -21.30 1.17
C ARG A 232 -6.32 -20.01 0.73
N PRO A 233 -6.68 -19.87 -0.55
CA PRO A 233 -7.32 -18.67 -1.09
C PRO A 233 -8.52 -18.18 -0.27
N GLU A 234 -9.42 -19.10 0.10
CA GLU A 234 -10.65 -18.78 0.83
C GLU A 234 -10.33 -18.21 2.22
N LYS A 235 -9.28 -18.73 2.88
CA LYS A 235 -8.85 -18.24 4.20
C LYS A 235 -8.09 -16.92 4.12
N VAL A 236 -7.39 -16.67 3.02
CA VAL A 236 -6.79 -15.35 2.74
C VAL A 236 -7.90 -14.33 2.48
N ALA A 237 -8.92 -14.67 1.69
CA ALA A 237 -10.08 -13.82 1.48
C ALA A 237 -10.82 -13.53 2.78
N GLU A 238 -11.12 -14.55 3.59
CA GLU A 238 -11.74 -14.39 4.90
C GLU A 238 -10.94 -13.44 5.80
N LEU A 239 -9.60 -13.61 5.87
CA LEU A 239 -8.72 -12.75 6.66
C LEU A 239 -8.76 -11.30 6.20
N LEU A 240 -8.65 -11.07 4.88
CA LEU A 240 -8.46 -9.73 4.33
C LEU A 240 -9.80 -8.99 4.05
N ILE A 241 -10.92 -9.71 3.99
CA ILE A 241 -12.23 -9.10 3.78
C ILE A 241 -13.00 -8.95 5.10
N LEU A 242 -13.13 -10.02 5.88
CA LEU A 242 -14.15 -10.12 6.92
C LEU A 242 -13.63 -9.92 8.35
N ARG A 243 -12.35 -10.13 8.63
CA ARG A 243 -11.87 -10.08 10.01
C ARG A 243 -11.69 -8.65 10.50
N THR A 244 -12.40 -8.29 11.56
CA THR A 244 -12.33 -6.96 12.19
C THR A 244 -11.08 -6.75 13.05
N ASP A 245 -10.40 -7.82 13.44
CA ASP A 245 -9.16 -7.78 14.22
C ASP A 245 -7.87 -7.80 13.36
N MET A 246 -8.01 -7.85 12.02
CA MET A 246 -6.89 -7.70 11.08
C MET A 246 -6.79 -6.23 10.63
N PRO A 247 -5.70 -5.49 10.98
CA PRO A 247 -5.62 -4.03 10.75
C PRO A 247 -5.70 -3.58 9.29
N ARG A 248 -5.52 -4.50 8.35
CA ARG A 248 -5.56 -4.22 6.90
C ARG A 248 -6.70 -4.95 6.18
N SER A 249 -7.62 -5.57 6.91
CA SER A 249 -8.84 -6.11 6.32
C SER A 249 -9.79 -4.99 5.91
N LEU A 250 -10.65 -5.29 4.93
CA LEU A 250 -11.71 -4.36 4.52
C LEU A 250 -12.65 -4.05 5.68
N ALA A 251 -13.09 -5.09 6.43
CA ALA A 251 -13.98 -4.92 7.57
C ALA A 251 -13.39 -3.97 8.62
N CYS A 252 -12.15 -4.25 9.09
CA CYS A 252 -11.49 -3.39 10.08
C CYS A 252 -11.32 -1.94 9.57
N CYS A 253 -10.88 -1.78 8.32
CA CYS A 253 -10.70 -0.45 7.74
C CYS A 253 -12.02 0.32 7.64
N MET A 254 -13.10 -0.33 7.24
CA MET A 254 -14.42 0.31 7.11
C MET A 254 -15.03 0.63 8.47
N ASP A 255 -14.88 -0.23 9.47
CA ASP A 255 -15.30 0.05 10.85
C ASP A 255 -14.60 1.30 11.39
N GLU A 256 -13.31 1.44 11.15
CA GLU A 256 -12.54 2.62 11.53
C GLU A 256 -12.98 3.87 10.76
N VAL A 257 -13.25 3.78 9.44
CA VAL A 257 -13.79 4.90 8.66
C VAL A 257 -15.12 5.36 9.22
N VAL A 258 -16.06 4.43 9.44
CA VAL A 258 -17.39 4.73 10.00
C VAL A 258 -17.28 5.31 11.40
N SER A 259 -16.42 4.76 12.26
CA SER A 259 -16.20 5.26 13.61
C SER A 259 -15.71 6.71 13.60
N ASN A 260 -14.73 7.04 12.75
CA ASN A 260 -14.19 8.38 12.65
C ASN A 260 -15.18 9.36 11.97
N LEU A 261 -15.96 8.91 10.98
CA LEU A 261 -17.03 9.72 10.38
C LEU A 261 -18.08 10.13 11.43
N LYS A 262 -18.49 9.21 12.29
CA LYS A 262 -19.43 9.52 13.41
C LYS A 262 -18.88 10.56 14.37
N ARG A 263 -17.55 10.70 14.50
CA ARG A 263 -16.91 11.69 15.37
C ARG A 263 -16.87 13.10 14.76
N VAL A 264 -16.88 13.20 13.42
CA VAL A 264 -16.91 14.49 12.71
C VAL A 264 -18.30 14.87 12.23
N ALA A 265 -19.28 13.98 12.36
CA ALA A 265 -20.67 14.25 12.04
C ALA A 265 -21.25 15.36 12.96
N ASN A 266 -22.08 16.23 12.41
CA ASN A 266 -22.83 17.26 13.11
C ASN A 266 -24.31 17.16 12.78
N GLU A 267 -25.15 18.01 13.38
CA GLU A 267 -26.61 17.99 13.18
C GLU A 267 -27.04 18.15 11.71
N GLN A 268 -26.19 18.78 10.88
CA GLN A 268 -26.44 18.99 9.44
C GLN A 268 -25.99 17.79 8.56
N SER A 269 -25.29 16.83 9.10
CA SER A 269 -24.80 15.66 8.37
C SER A 269 -25.70 14.42 8.53
N HIS A 270 -26.88 14.57 9.09
CA HIS A 270 -27.83 13.47 9.32
C HIS A 270 -28.94 13.36 8.27
N ASP A 271 -28.89 14.17 7.19
CA ASP A 271 -29.87 14.14 6.10
C ASP A 271 -29.39 13.33 4.89
#